data_c8494d067044edb98510edc406427ff0
#
_entry.id   c8494d067044edb98510edc406427ff0
#
_cell.length_a   1.000
_cell.length_b   1.000
_cell.length_c   1.000
_cell.angle_alpha   90.00
_cell.angle_beta   90.00
_cell.angle_gamma   90.00
#
_symmetry.space_group_name_H-M   'P 1'
#
loop_
_entity.id
_entity.type
_entity.pdbx_description
1 polymer ?
#
loop_
_entity_poly.entity_id
_entity_poly.type
_entity_poly.pdbx_seq_one_letter_code
_entity_poly.pdbx_strand_id
1 'polypeptide(L)'
;MVWNEKLKRKIPNEWDNCKLKDFINLFDSKRIPLSSKDREERKGNYPYYGATGIMDYVNEYIFDGDYILLAEDGSTSDSKGFPIVQYIWGKNWVNNHAHIILPKNEQYLMFTYQMLRSIPAKQIETGSIQKKISQENLCEYNMVLPNSILIEKYESIISPLWEKRKLCIEEINALIKQRDELLPLLMNGQASVNSDL
;
A
#
# COMPACT_ATOMS: atom_id res chain seq x y z
N MET A 1 20.22 -17.23 18.79
CA MET A 1 18.79 -17.09 19.13
C MET A 1 18.68 -16.83 20.63
N VAL A 2 18.14 -15.68 21.02
CA VAL A 2 17.89 -15.26 22.39
C VAL A 2 16.38 -15.18 22.64
N TRP A 3 15.97 -15.42 23.89
CA TRP A 3 14.58 -15.24 24.28
C TRP A 3 14.28 -13.76 24.43
N ASN A 4 13.19 -13.29 23.79
CA ASN A 4 12.71 -11.93 23.92
C ASN A 4 11.44 -11.92 24.78
N GLU A 5 11.54 -11.29 25.96
CA GLU A 5 10.46 -11.26 26.95
C GLU A 5 9.22 -10.48 26.47
N LYS A 6 9.42 -9.42 25.68
CA LYS A 6 8.30 -8.62 25.15
C LYS A 6 7.52 -9.35 24.07
N LEU A 7 8.22 -10.10 23.23
CA LEU A 7 7.65 -10.83 22.11
C LEU A 7 7.27 -12.28 22.47
N LYS A 8 7.68 -12.75 23.66
CA LYS A 8 7.47 -14.13 24.15
C LYS A 8 7.90 -15.20 23.12
N ARG A 9 9.00 -14.95 22.43
CA ARG A 9 9.59 -15.86 21.42
C ARG A 9 11.10 -15.68 21.31
N LYS A 10 11.77 -16.69 20.73
CA LYS A 10 13.19 -16.58 20.41
C LYS A 10 13.39 -15.74 19.14
N ILE A 11 14.34 -14.80 19.17
CA ILE A 11 14.78 -14.01 18.04
C ILE A 11 16.29 -14.16 17.85
N PRO A 12 16.86 -13.84 16.67
CA PRO A 12 18.32 -13.77 16.48
C PRO A 12 18.97 -12.83 17.50
N ASN A 13 20.20 -13.12 17.90
CA ASN A 13 20.88 -12.37 18.97
C ASN A 13 21.14 -10.90 18.63
N GLU A 14 21.25 -10.60 17.32
CA GLU A 14 21.56 -9.26 16.79
C GLU A 14 20.29 -8.47 16.39
N TRP A 15 19.11 -9.01 16.71
CA TRP A 15 17.85 -8.39 16.40
C TRP A 15 17.27 -7.71 17.63
N ASP A 16 16.74 -6.52 17.42
CA ASP A 16 16.07 -5.74 18.45
C ASP A 16 14.55 -5.86 18.36
N ASN A 17 13.88 -5.24 19.31
CA ASN A 17 12.46 -4.97 19.23
C ASN A 17 12.24 -3.48 19.42
N CYS A 18 11.31 -2.92 18.64
CA CYS A 18 10.88 -1.54 18.79
C CYS A 18 9.35 -1.46 18.62
N LYS A 19 8.78 -0.37 19.06
CA LYS A 19 7.40 -0.04 18.73
C LYS A 19 7.33 0.46 17.30
N LEU A 20 6.23 0.16 16.61
CA LEU A 20 6.07 0.56 15.21
C LEU A 20 6.15 2.09 15.03
N LYS A 21 5.64 2.87 16.01
CA LYS A 21 5.75 4.35 16.03
C LYS A 21 7.19 4.87 15.98
N ASP A 22 8.15 4.08 16.46
CA ASP A 22 9.56 4.46 16.44
C ASP A 22 10.21 4.24 15.07
N PHE A 23 9.53 3.46 14.21
CA PHE A 23 10.01 3.03 12.90
C PHE A 23 9.30 3.72 11.72
N ILE A 24 8.03 4.09 11.88
CA ILE A 24 7.21 4.70 10.80
C ILE A 24 6.75 6.12 11.12
N ASN A 25 6.34 6.83 10.07
CA ASN A 25 5.58 8.07 10.11
C ASN A 25 4.18 7.82 9.54
N LEU A 26 3.15 8.44 10.13
CA LEU A 26 1.78 8.45 9.64
C LEU A 26 1.45 9.80 9.02
N PHE A 27 0.80 9.80 7.87
CA PHE A 27 0.39 11.00 7.13
C PHE A 27 -1.13 11.19 7.08
N ASP A 28 -1.84 10.54 7.96
CA ASP A 28 -3.30 10.53 8.03
C ASP A 28 -3.93 11.91 8.16
N SER A 29 -3.24 12.84 8.81
CA SER A 29 -3.70 14.23 8.95
C SER A 29 -3.81 15.00 7.62
N LYS A 30 -3.16 14.50 6.57
CA LYS A 30 -3.22 15.08 5.21
C LYS A 30 -4.39 14.54 4.39
N ARG A 31 -5.12 13.54 4.88
CA ARG A 31 -6.24 12.96 4.14
C ARG A 31 -7.42 13.93 4.08
N ILE A 32 -8.07 13.97 2.93
CA ILE A 32 -9.32 14.73 2.72
C ILE A 32 -10.33 13.74 2.12
N PRO A 33 -11.30 13.24 2.91
CA PRO A 33 -12.32 12.34 2.39
C PRO A 33 -13.27 13.11 1.45
N LEU A 34 -13.59 12.50 0.32
CA LEU A 34 -14.57 13.02 -0.63
C LEU A 34 -15.84 12.16 -0.57
N SER A 35 -16.99 12.81 -0.50
CA SER A 35 -18.28 12.14 -0.66
C SER A 35 -18.44 11.59 -2.09
N SER A 36 -19.41 10.72 -2.33
CA SER A 36 -19.71 10.25 -3.69
C SER A 36 -20.06 11.40 -4.63
N LYS A 37 -20.79 12.41 -4.14
CA LYS A 37 -21.14 13.59 -4.92
C LYS A 37 -19.91 14.43 -5.28
N ASP A 38 -19.01 14.67 -4.29
CA ASP A 38 -17.77 15.42 -4.56
C ASP A 38 -16.89 14.72 -5.59
N ARG A 39 -16.83 13.37 -5.56
CA ARG A 39 -16.07 12.61 -6.58
C ARG A 39 -16.68 12.68 -7.96
N GLU A 40 -18.03 12.66 -8.05
CA GLU A 40 -18.72 12.86 -9.34
C GLU A 40 -18.41 14.23 -9.96
N GLU A 41 -18.37 15.29 -9.15
CA GLU A 41 -18.04 16.64 -9.58
C GLU A 41 -16.56 16.83 -9.93
N ARG A 42 -15.69 15.92 -9.44
CA ARG A 42 -14.22 15.97 -9.59
C ARG A 42 -13.66 14.83 -10.42
N LYS A 43 -14.42 14.25 -11.35
CA LYS A 43 -13.92 13.16 -12.20
C LYS A 43 -12.63 13.52 -12.92
N GLY A 44 -11.67 12.60 -12.97
CA GLY A 44 -10.35 12.81 -13.58
C GLY A 44 -9.54 11.54 -13.72
N ASN A 45 -8.21 11.67 -13.67
CA ASN A 45 -7.27 10.58 -13.98
C ASN A 45 -6.44 10.13 -12.78
N TYR A 46 -6.52 10.82 -11.63
CA TYR A 46 -5.75 10.42 -10.45
C TYR A 46 -6.53 9.43 -9.62
N PRO A 47 -5.93 8.29 -9.24
CA PRO A 47 -6.62 7.27 -8.47
C PRO A 47 -7.00 7.79 -7.08
N TYR A 48 -8.23 7.52 -6.67
CA TYR A 48 -8.78 7.77 -5.35
C TYR A 48 -8.83 6.45 -4.58
N TYR A 49 -7.93 6.30 -3.60
CA TYR A 49 -7.77 5.06 -2.84
C TYR A 49 -8.68 4.99 -1.62
N GLY A 50 -9.22 3.79 -1.41
CA GLY A 50 -9.91 3.39 -0.20
C GLY A 50 -9.13 2.35 0.61
N ALA A 51 -9.82 1.69 1.56
CA ALA A 51 -9.24 0.67 2.42
C ALA A 51 -8.64 -0.52 1.63
N THR A 52 -9.25 -0.91 0.51
CA THR A 52 -8.92 -2.17 -0.20
C THR A 52 -8.47 -1.97 -1.65
N GLY A 53 -8.39 -0.75 -2.13
CA GLY A 53 -7.99 -0.45 -3.52
C GLY A 53 -8.50 0.89 -4.03
N ILE A 54 -8.40 1.08 -5.34
CA ILE A 54 -8.93 2.25 -6.03
C ILE A 54 -10.45 2.18 -6.02
N MET A 55 -11.09 3.22 -5.50
CA MET A 55 -12.54 3.38 -5.46
C MET A 55 -13.07 4.23 -6.61
N ASP A 56 -12.26 5.17 -7.09
CA ASP A 56 -12.66 6.14 -8.10
C ASP A 56 -11.42 6.81 -8.71
N TYR A 57 -11.65 7.74 -9.67
CA TYR A 57 -10.61 8.60 -10.25
C TYR A 57 -11.06 10.06 -10.17
N VAL A 58 -10.15 10.93 -9.71
CA VAL A 58 -10.41 12.36 -9.48
C VAL A 58 -9.45 13.25 -10.29
N ASN A 59 -9.80 14.54 -10.41
CA ASN A 59 -9.05 15.50 -11.22
C ASN A 59 -7.86 16.16 -10.51
N GLU A 60 -7.70 15.89 -9.23
CA GLU A 60 -6.62 16.43 -8.40
C GLU A 60 -5.97 15.31 -7.56
N TYR A 61 -4.81 15.59 -6.96
CA TYR A 61 -4.10 14.66 -6.08
C TYR A 61 -3.63 15.39 -4.82
N ILE A 62 -3.43 14.64 -3.74
CA ILE A 62 -2.85 15.14 -2.48
C ILE A 62 -1.44 14.60 -2.27
N PHE A 63 -1.21 13.37 -2.72
CA PHE A 63 0.06 12.68 -2.53
C PHE A 63 0.74 12.48 -3.88
N ASP A 64 2.08 12.64 -3.90
CA ASP A 64 2.93 12.35 -5.05
C ASP A 64 4.17 11.62 -4.55
N GLY A 65 4.40 10.40 -5.00
CA GLY A 65 5.46 9.52 -4.55
C GLY A 65 4.99 8.15 -4.13
N ASP A 66 5.88 7.40 -3.48
CA ASP A 66 5.65 6.04 -3.03
C ASP A 66 5.15 6.04 -1.57
N TYR A 67 4.03 5.37 -1.31
CA TYR A 67 3.43 5.26 0.03
C TYR A 67 2.91 3.84 0.28
N ILE A 68 2.81 3.49 1.54
CA ILE A 68 2.15 2.28 1.99
C ILE A 68 0.79 2.68 2.58
N LEU A 69 -0.28 2.04 2.11
CA LEU A 69 -1.60 2.18 2.70
C LEU A 69 -1.92 0.92 3.51
N LEU A 70 -2.49 1.11 4.69
CA LEU A 70 -2.98 0.03 5.54
C LEU A 70 -4.44 0.32 5.89
N ALA A 71 -5.34 -0.64 5.61
CA ALA A 71 -6.77 -0.48 5.85
C ALA A 71 -7.06 -0.12 7.32
N GLU A 72 -7.78 0.99 7.55
CA GLU A 72 -8.14 1.48 8.87
C GLU A 72 -9.44 0.87 9.38
N ASP A 73 -10.46 0.76 8.52
CA ASP A 73 -11.77 0.26 8.88
C ASP A 73 -12.46 -0.51 7.74
N GLY A 74 -13.61 -1.10 8.02
CA GLY A 74 -14.32 -1.95 7.08
C GLY A 74 -13.63 -3.31 6.91
N SER A 75 -13.11 -3.60 5.73
CA SER A 75 -12.31 -4.81 5.48
C SER A 75 -10.85 -4.54 5.86
N THR A 76 -10.50 -4.77 7.12
CA THR A 76 -9.14 -4.50 7.66
C THR A 76 -8.17 -5.65 7.42
N SER A 77 -8.67 -6.88 7.23
CA SER A 77 -7.85 -8.08 7.08
C SER A 77 -8.35 -8.99 5.94
N ASP A 78 -7.42 -9.75 5.38
CA ASP A 78 -7.69 -10.77 4.37
C ASP A 78 -8.21 -12.08 4.97
N SER A 79 -8.54 -13.06 4.11
CA SER A 79 -9.03 -14.38 4.53
C SER A 79 -8.00 -15.21 5.31
N LYS A 80 -6.73 -14.84 5.28
CA LYS A 80 -5.64 -15.49 6.01
C LYS A 80 -5.39 -14.83 7.37
N GLY A 81 -6.08 -13.72 7.67
CA GLY A 81 -5.95 -12.98 8.93
C GLY A 81 -4.78 -12.00 8.96
N PHE A 82 -4.31 -11.53 7.80
CA PHE A 82 -3.31 -10.48 7.68
C PHE A 82 -3.96 -9.16 7.26
N PRO A 83 -3.41 -8.00 7.66
CA PRO A 83 -3.98 -6.71 7.29
C PRO A 83 -3.91 -6.50 5.78
N ILE A 84 -4.90 -5.78 5.26
CA ILE A 84 -4.89 -5.34 3.87
C ILE A 84 -3.92 -4.16 3.77
N VAL A 85 -2.81 -4.41 3.10
CA VAL A 85 -1.74 -3.42 2.89
C VAL A 85 -1.53 -3.24 1.39
N GLN A 86 -1.57 -1.99 0.94
CA GLN A 86 -1.36 -1.60 -0.45
C GLN A 86 -0.06 -0.81 -0.56
N TYR A 87 0.66 -0.99 -1.65
CA TYR A 87 1.74 -0.12 -2.05
C TYR A 87 1.25 0.74 -3.21
N ILE A 88 1.31 2.04 -3.05
CA ILE A 88 0.87 3.00 -4.06
C ILE A 88 2.03 3.90 -4.47
N TRP A 89 1.99 4.42 -5.70
CA TRP A 89 3.02 5.30 -6.24
C TRP A 89 2.43 6.38 -7.15
N GLY A 90 3.22 7.42 -7.38
CA GLY A 90 2.83 8.55 -8.22
C GLY A 90 1.74 9.41 -7.59
N LYS A 91 1.00 10.11 -8.45
CA LYS A 91 -0.03 11.07 -8.03
C LYS A 91 -1.32 10.38 -7.67
N ASN A 92 -1.79 10.59 -6.44
CA ASN A 92 -2.97 9.89 -5.92
C ASN A 92 -3.69 10.69 -4.82
N TRP A 93 -4.91 10.27 -4.53
CA TRP A 93 -5.72 10.78 -3.43
C TRP A 93 -6.13 9.63 -2.54
N VAL A 94 -6.01 9.77 -1.23
CA VAL A 94 -6.35 8.72 -0.26
C VAL A 94 -7.46 9.21 0.65
N ASN A 95 -8.47 8.37 0.86
CA ASN A 95 -9.58 8.67 1.77
C ASN A 95 -9.21 8.37 3.24
N ASN A 96 -10.19 8.51 4.13
CA ASN A 96 -10.02 8.27 5.57
C ASN A 96 -10.15 6.80 6.00
N HIS A 97 -10.30 5.85 5.06
CA HIS A 97 -10.42 4.42 5.37
C HIS A 97 -9.08 3.66 5.28
N ALA A 98 -7.98 4.36 5.03
CA ALA A 98 -6.64 3.78 5.02
C ALA A 98 -5.63 4.69 5.69
N HIS A 99 -4.78 4.14 6.55
CA HIS A 99 -3.59 4.82 7.07
C HIS A 99 -2.57 4.99 5.96
N ILE A 100 -1.87 6.13 5.96
CA ILE A 100 -0.80 6.44 5.02
C ILE A 100 0.53 6.40 5.76
N ILE A 101 1.40 5.51 5.35
CA ILE A 101 2.59 5.12 6.10
C ILE A 101 3.84 5.30 5.24
N LEU A 102 4.87 5.88 5.83
CA LEU A 102 6.26 5.79 5.36
C LEU A 102 7.17 5.35 6.51
N PRO A 103 8.24 4.60 6.25
CA PRO A 103 9.30 4.42 7.24
C PRO A 103 10.00 5.75 7.54
N LYS A 104 10.54 5.92 8.74
CA LYS A 104 11.36 7.10 9.08
C LYS A 104 12.65 7.15 8.26
N ASN A 105 13.23 6.00 7.96
CA ASN A 105 14.27 5.88 6.95
C ASN A 105 13.63 5.42 5.63
N GLU A 106 13.51 6.33 4.68
CA GLU A 106 12.84 6.10 3.38
C GLU A 106 13.44 4.92 2.60
N GLN A 107 14.71 4.59 2.82
CA GLN A 107 15.37 3.45 2.22
C GLN A 107 14.78 2.10 2.67
N TYR A 108 13.98 2.05 3.74
CA TYR A 108 13.39 0.82 4.29
C TYR A 108 11.94 0.60 3.86
N LEU A 109 11.55 1.15 2.70
CA LEU A 109 10.16 1.16 2.24
C LEU A 109 9.62 -0.25 1.95
N MET A 110 10.39 -1.08 1.23
CA MET A 110 9.96 -2.43 0.89
C MET A 110 9.97 -3.37 2.09
N PHE A 111 10.96 -3.21 2.98
CA PHE A 111 10.98 -3.93 4.26
C PHE A 111 9.74 -3.58 5.08
N THR A 112 9.40 -2.29 5.19
CA THR A 112 8.22 -1.82 5.93
C THR A 112 6.93 -2.37 5.32
N TYR A 113 6.80 -2.31 4.00
CA TYR A 113 5.66 -2.88 3.29
C TYR A 113 5.48 -4.37 3.59
N GLN A 114 6.54 -5.16 3.50
CA GLN A 114 6.47 -6.59 3.76
C GLN A 114 6.27 -6.92 5.24
N MET A 115 6.88 -6.15 6.12
CA MET A 115 6.72 -6.29 7.57
C MET A 115 5.26 -6.06 7.98
N LEU A 116 4.63 -4.97 7.52
CA LEU A 116 3.22 -4.68 7.81
C LEU A 116 2.29 -5.80 7.33
N ARG A 117 2.54 -6.36 6.16
CA ARG A 117 1.79 -7.51 5.62
C ARG A 117 1.97 -8.81 6.41
N SER A 118 2.99 -8.92 7.23
CA SER A 118 3.27 -10.10 8.04
C SER A 118 2.72 -10.03 9.48
N ILE A 119 2.19 -8.88 9.89
CA ILE A 119 1.57 -8.71 11.22
C ILE A 119 0.24 -9.49 11.25
N PRO A 120 -0.01 -10.39 12.20
CA PRO A 120 -1.34 -10.95 12.37
C PRO A 120 -2.34 -9.85 12.72
N ALA A 121 -3.36 -9.65 11.88
CA ALA A 121 -4.31 -8.53 12.02
C ALA A 121 -4.95 -8.45 13.40
N LYS A 122 -5.26 -9.60 14.01
CA LYS A 122 -5.81 -9.69 15.38
C LYS A 122 -4.95 -9.04 16.48
N GLN A 123 -3.68 -8.74 16.20
CA GLN A 123 -2.79 -8.08 17.17
C GLN A 123 -2.89 -6.56 17.13
N ILE A 124 -3.48 -6.01 16.06
CA ILE A 124 -3.61 -4.57 15.83
C ILE A 124 -5.06 -4.14 15.60
N GLU A 125 -5.96 -5.09 15.32
CA GLU A 125 -7.40 -4.86 15.17
C GLU A 125 -8.11 -4.75 16.51
N THR A 126 -9.14 -3.91 16.55
CA THR A 126 -10.14 -3.83 17.64
C THR A 126 -11.54 -3.90 17.06
N GLY A 127 -12.53 -4.14 17.94
CA GLY A 127 -13.92 -4.29 17.55
C GLY A 127 -14.29 -5.71 17.15
N SER A 128 -15.43 -6.19 17.64
CA SER A 128 -15.93 -7.56 17.37
C SER A 128 -16.83 -7.62 16.14
N ILE A 129 -17.64 -6.58 15.89
CA ILE A 129 -18.59 -6.52 14.78
C ILE A 129 -18.00 -5.69 13.64
N GLN A 130 -17.54 -4.48 13.95
CA GLN A 130 -16.88 -3.61 13.01
C GLN A 130 -15.40 -3.51 13.39
N LYS A 131 -14.58 -4.21 12.65
CA LYS A 131 -13.14 -4.23 12.87
C LYS A 131 -12.51 -2.90 12.48
N LYS A 132 -11.58 -2.44 13.30
CA LYS A 132 -10.82 -1.22 13.06
C LYS A 132 -9.38 -1.41 13.51
N ILE A 133 -8.45 -0.88 12.73
CA ILE A 133 -7.05 -0.70 13.11
C ILE A 133 -6.88 0.79 13.43
N SER A 134 -6.76 1.13 14.70
CA SER A 134 -6.52 2.52 15.09
C SER A 134 -5.04 2.87 15.00
N GLN A 135 -4.71 4.17 14.83
CA GLN A 135 -3.34 4.66 14.88
C GLN A 135 -2.64 4.23 16.18
N GLU A 136 -3.34 4.30 17.32
CA GLU A 136 -2.79 3.94 18.62
C GLU A 136 -2.36 2.46 18.64
N ASN A 137 -3.25 1.54 18.24
CA ASN A 137 -2.94 0.11 18.22
C ASN A 137 -1.82 -0.23 17.24
N LEU A 138 -1.83 0.40 16.06
CA LEU A 138 -0.78 0.24 15.07
C LEU A 138 0.56 0.74 15.61
N CYS A 139 0.58 1.93 16.18
CA CYS A 139 1.79 2.58 16.72
C CYS A 139 2.39 1.82 17.92
N GLU A 140 1.56 1.24 18.77
CA GLU A 140 2.00 0.50 19.97
C GLU A 140 2.41 -0.95 19.68
N TYR A 141 2.22 -1.43 18.44
CA TYR A 141 2.64 -2.78 18.05
C TYR A 141 4.15 -2.96 18.22
N ASN A 142 4.56 -4.04 18.93
CA ASN A 142 5.96 -4.39 19.09
C ASN A 142 6.43 -5.26 17.93
N MET A 143 7.32 -4.73 17.12
CA MET A 143 7.92 -5.43 15.98
C MET A 143 9.31 -5.95 16.32
N VAL A 144 9.72 -7.00 15.62
CA VAL A 144 11.12 -7.45 15.60
C VAL A 144 11.85 -6.66 14.53
N LEU A 145 12.95 -6.04 14.90
CA LEU A 145 13.77 -5.24 14.00
C LEU A 145 15.08 -5.98 13.73
N PRO A 146 15.32 -6.44 12.50
CA PRO A 146 16.63 -6.91 12.07
C PRO A 146 17.69 -5.79 12.17
N ASN A 147 18.97 -6.16 12.21
CA ASN A 147 20.03 -5.16 12.12
C ASN A 147 19.97 -4.43 10.77
N SER A 148 20.48 -3.19 10.71
CA SER A 148 20.40 -2.33 9.54
C SER A 148 21.07 -2.96 8.30
N ILE A 149 22.19 -3.66 8.48
CA ILE A 149 22.91 -4.34 7.39
C ILE A 149 22.00 -5.35 6.67
N LEU A 150 21.20 -6.10 7.44
CA LEU A 150 20.29 -7.09 6.86
C LEU A 150 19.12 -6.41 6.12
N ILE A 151 18.57 -5.31 6.68
CA ILE A 151 17.52 -4.54 6.03
C ILE A 151 18.03 -3.93 4.72
N GLU A 152 19.20 -3.30 4.74
CA GLU A 152 19.85 -2.71 3.56
C GLU A 152 20.12 -3.76 2.47
N LYS A 153 20.60 -4.95 2.87
CA LYS A 153 20.77 -6.06 1.93
C LYS A 153 19.43 -6.54 1.35
N TYR A 154 18.38 -6.60 2.15
CA TYR A 154 17.03 -6.93 1.68
C TYR A 154 16.55 -5.89 0.67
N GLU A 155 16.64 -4.59 1.00
CA GLU A 155 16.24 -3.50 0.11
C GLU A 155 17.01 -3.51 -1.20
N SER A 156 18.33 -3.73 -1.17
CA SER A 156 19.16 -3.78 -2.38
C SER A 156 18.74 -4.89 -3.37
N ILE A 157 18.11 -5.95 -2.87
CA ILE A 157 17.60 -7.04 -3.70
C ILE A 157 16.16 -6.77 -4.15
N ILE A 158 15.31 -6.31 -3.24
CA ILE A 158 13.86 -6.25 -3.48
C ILE A 158 13.45 -4.97 -4.21
N SER A 159 14.06 -3.82 -3.90
CA SER A 159 13.68 -2.54 -4.50
C SER A 159 13.82 -2.54 -6.04
N PRO A 160 14.89 -3.05 -6.65
CA PRO A 160 14.97 -3.14 -8.12
C PRO A 160 13.90 -4.04 -8.74
N LEU A 161 13.54 -5.14 -8.07
CA LEU A 161 12.48 -6.03 -8.53
C LEU A 161 11.10 -5.35 -8.44
N TRP A 162 10.91 -4.53 -7.42
CA TRP A 162 9.69 -3.77 -7.25
C TRP A 162 9.56 -2.65 -8.30
N GLU A 163 10.64 -1.93 -8.60
CA GLU A 163 10.66 -0.94 -9.68
C GLU A 163 10.32 -1.59 -11.03
N LYS A 164 10.91 -2.73 -11.34
CA LYS A 164 10.55 -3.48 -12.54
C LYS A 164 9.07 -3.87 -12.55
N ARG A 165 8.52 -4.29 -11.42
CA ARG A 165 7.09 -4.60 -11.29
C ARG A 165 6.21 -3.37 -11.55
N LYS A 166 6.58 -2.18 -11.03
CA LYS A 166 5.85 -0.93 -11.30
C LYS A 166 5.81 -0.64 -12.79
N LEU A 167 6.95 -0.67 -13.46
CA LEU A 167 7.04 -0.47 -14.92
C LEU A 167 6.15 -1.46 -15.70
N CYS A 168 6.17 -2.73 -15.34
CA CYS A 168 5.29 -3.73 -15.98
C CYS A 168 3.80 -3.43 -15.76
N ILE A 169 3.41 -2.97 -14.57
CA ILE A 169 2.01 -2.60 -14.28
C ILE A 169 1.61 -1.37 -15.11
N GLU A 170 2.47 -0.37 -15.21
CA GLU A 170 2.22 0.83 -16.04
C GLU A 170 2.08 0.47 -17.53
N GLU A 171 2.94 -0.41 -18.05
CA GLU A 171 2.86 -0.91 -19.42
C GLU A 171 1.56 -1.69 -19.65
N ILE A 172 1.18 -2.59 -18.74
CA ILE A 172 -0.10 -3.31 -18.82
C ILE A 172 -1.27 -2.35 -18.87
N ASN A 173 -1.29 -1.32 -18.01
CA ASN A 173 -2.36 -0.33 -18.00
C ASN A 173 -2.41 0.47 -19.31
N ALA A 174 -1.26 0.85 -19.86
CA ALA A 174 -1.18 1.52 -21.15
C ALA A 174 -1.69 0.64 -22.29
N LEU A 175 -1.32 -0.64 -22.32
CA LEU A 175 -1.80 -1.60 -23.34
C LEU A 175 -3.29 -1.88 -23.20
N ILE A 176 -3.83 -1.98 -22.01
CA ILE A 176 -5.28 -2.10 -21.77
C ILE A 176 -6.01 -0.89 -22.34
N LYS A 177 -5.52 0.32 -22.06
CA LYS A 177 -6.11 1.55 -22.58
C LYS A 177 -6.07 1.58 -24.11
N GLN A 178 -4.94 1.25 -24.73
CA GLN A 178 -4.82 1.17 -26.20
C GLN A 178 -5.78 0.13 -26.80
N ARG A 179 -5.90 -1.04 -26.18
CA ARG A 179 -6.87 -2.07 -26.61
C ARG A 179 -8.30 -1.53 -26.58
N ASP A 180 -8.68 -0.90 -25.48
CA ASP A 180 -10.06 -0.41 -25.28
C ASP A 180 -10.40 0.77 -26.22
N GLU A 181 -9.39 1.55 -26.62
CA GLU A 181 -9.54 2.61 -27.65
C GLU A 181 -9.61 2.04 -29.07
N LEU A 182 -8.82 1.00 -29.39
CA LEU A 182 -8.72 0.46 -30.75
C LEU A 182 -9.83 -0.55 -31.08
N LEU A 183 -10.26 -1.37 -30.09
CA LEU A 183 -11.22 -2.44 -30.32
C LEU A 183 -12.56 -1.94 -30.93
N PRO A 184 -13.17 -0.84 -30.47
CA PRO A 184 -14.38 -0.31 -31.10
C PRO A 184 -14.14 0.15 -32.55
N LEU A 185 -12.97 0.70 -32.87
CA LEU A 185 -12.63 1.17 -34.22
C LEU A 185 -12.48 0.00 -35.20
N LEU A 186 -11.88 -1.11 -34.73
CA LEU A 186 -11.77 -2.33 -35.52
C LEU A 186 -13.16 -2.98 -35.75
N MET A 187 -13.98 -3.03 -34.71
CA MET A 187 -15.34 -3.63 -34.81
C MET A 187 -16.26 -2.83 -35.74
N ASN A 188 -16.08 -1.52 -35.83
CA ASN A 188 -16.86 -0.65 -36.68
C ASN A 188 -16.28 -0.46 -38.10
N GLY A 189 -15.19 -1.17 -38.43
CA GLY A 189 -14.51 -1.03 -39.72
C GLY A 189 -13.83 0.32 -39.95
N GLN A 190 -13.62 1.10 -38.90
CA GLN A 190 -12.93 2.40 -38.96
C GLN A 190 -11.39 2.27 -38.90
N ALA A 191 -10.89 1.10 -38.50
CA ALA A 191 -9.50 0.71 -38.56
C ALA A 191 -9.36 -0.68 -39.12
N SER A 192 -8.23 -0.98 -39.77
CA SER A 192 -7.87 -2.31 -40.25
C SER A 192 -6.49 -2.72 -39.75
N VAL A 193 -6.26 -3.99 -39.55
CA VAL A 193 -4.92 -4.52 -39.24
C VAL A 193 -4.23 -4.83 -40.57
N ASN A 194 -3.05 -4.22 -40.80
CA ASN A 194 -2.23 -4.63 -41.94
C ASN A 194 -1.76 -6.05 -41.75
N SER A 195 -2.02 -6.91 -42.74
CA SER A 195 -1.65 -8.33 -42.74
C SER A 195 -0.19 -8.57 -43.15
N ASP A 196 0.59 -7.51 -43.35
CA ASP A 196 1.97 -7.58 -43.87
C ASP A 196 3.03 -7.47 -42.74
N LEU A 197 2.77 -8.17 -41.60
CA LEU A 197 3.76 -8.35 -40.52
C LEU A 197 4.13 -9.82 -40.35
#